data_de3962f3a82e2863004fc6325423a211
#
_entry.id   de3962f3a82e2863004fc6325423a211
#
_cell.length_a   1.000
_cell.length_b   1.000
_cell.length_c   1.000
_cell.angle_alpha   90.00
_cell.angle_beta   90.00
_cell.angle_gamma   90.00
#
_symmetry.space_group_name_H-M   'P 1'
#
loop_
_entity.id
_entity.type
_entity.pdbx_description
1 polymer ?
#
loop_
_entity_poly.entity_id
_entity_poly.type
_entity_poly.pdbx_seq_one_letter_code
_entity_poly.pdbx_strand_id
1 'polypeptide(L)'
;MALARSLDWLFQLGTQPRRRRASAALGPLRVWPSGRAAMAMIAGVALLFAGLAVFRVWSAIHAIAPRAQPADLITLVHAQSDEPGSLGWKIKHDQRINILLLGYGGPGHDGAYLTDSIMVLSIRPGTHEATMVSLPRDLWVKIPALPNNRVMMGKLNSAYAIGTDRRNYPNVRSDWKTATGGGDLAAATVSQVIGQPIDYWVGVDFKAFRDVVDALGGVQLNVPTALDDRRYPRGESTGMMHVHFDSGWQQFDGERALEYARSRESTSDFDRSRRQQLIMLAVRQRVFSLNAIPRLLSLLGALQDNVRTNLRPAQMRQLADLAGQFKDEDIRRIAIDTSNFLRSGYNSSGQYVLQPLDPTYDALHRYLAAAPVDRALLAARVPFQLQDGSGRYWLPYGIGTPASIMASLLQAQGLNARPGPATRLRVAQTQILDGSGGSAAATVAWLQSYFGGVVVPAAAPASGPSVTVLLGSDFTLKTFPAP
;
A
#
# COMPACT_ATOMS: atom_id res chain seq x y z
N MET A 1 62.80 20.82 29.16
CA MET A 1 62.45 20.98 30.60
C MET A 1 61.07 20.39 30.80
N ALA A 2 61.11 19.27 31.44
CA ALA A 2 60.31 18.83 32.58
C ALA A 2 58.82 18.72 32.32
N LEU A 3 58.13 17.60 32.51
CA LEU A 3 58.35 16.44 33.40
C LEU A 3 57.48 15.26 32.89
N ALA A 4 58.12 14.13 32.77
CA ALA A 4 57.50 12.81 32.77
C ALA A 4 57.18 12.41 34.23
N ARG A 5 56.09 11.67 34.41
CA ARG A 5 55.71 10.74 35.52
C ARG A 5 54.22 10.54 35.43
N SER A 6 53.67 9.36 35.46
CA SER A 6 54.15 7.99 35.72
C SER A 6 53.02 7.04 35.30
N LEU A 7 53.36 6.13 34.43
CA LEU A 7 52.58 4.94 34.08
C LEU A 7 53.25 3.77 34.81
N ASP A 8 52.77 3.43 36.00
CA ASP A 8 53.15 2.21 36.71
C ASP A 8 51.92 1.61 37.40
N TRP A 9 51.05 1.02 36.62
CA TRP A 9 49.95 0.17 37.14
C TRP A 9 49.58 -0.99 36.22
N LEU A 10 50.44 -1.36 35.34
CA LEU A 10 50.21 -2.51 34.45
C LEU A 10 51.37 -3.50 34.64
N PHE A 11 51.34 -4.32 35.67
CA PHE A 11 51.96 -5.64 35.71
C PHE A 11 51.86 -6.24 37.12
N GLN A 12 50.79 -6.91 37.40
CA GLN A 12 50.87 -8.11 38.29
C GLN A 12 49.97 -9.22 37.75
N LEU A 13 50.67 -10.25 37.38
CA LEU A 13 50.20 -11.53 36.92
C LEU A 13 49.44 -12.30 38.00
N GLY A 14 48.29 -12.85 37.65
CA GLY A 14 47.59 -13.87 38.41
C GLY A 14 47.06 -14.93 37.47
N THR A 15 47.77 -16.01 37.33
CA THR A 15 47.34 -17.24 36.63
C THR A 15 46.16 -17.87 37.33
N GLN A 16 45.06 -18.10 36.62
CA GLN A 16 44.00 -19.02 37.06
C GLN A 16 43.34 -19.71 35.85
N PRO A 17 42.78 -20.90 36.01
CA PRO A 17 42.73 -21.93 34.97
C PRO A 17 41.56 -21.76 34.02
N ARG A 18 41.72 -22.30 32.79
CA ARG A 18 40.74 -22.46 31.72
C ARG A 18 39.45 -23.11 32.25
N ARG A 19 38.41 -22.32 32.45
CA ARG A 19 37.03 -22.81 32.47
C ARG A 19 36.51 -22.81 31.03
N ARG A 20 36.10 -23.98 30.59
CA ARG A 20 35.38 -24.23 29.34
C ARG A 20 34.22 -23.23 29.26
N ARG A 21 34.26 -22.36 28.28
CA ARG A 21 33.07 -21.59 27.88
C ARG A 21 32.11 -22.56 27.24
N ALA A 22 31.03 -22.85 27.94
CA ALA A 22 29.84 -23.37 27.33
C ALA A 22 29.38 -22.35 26.28
N SER A 23 29.33 -22.75 25.03
CA SER A 23 28.65 -22.00 23.96
C SER A 23 27.18 -21.96 24.36
N ALA A 24 26.77 -20.82 24.88
CA ALA A 24 25.35 -20.50 24.98
C ALA A 24 24.83 -20.39 23.52
N ALA A 25 24.19 -21.44 23.08
CA ALA A 25 23.36 -21.41 21.91
C ALA A 25 22.34 -20.28 22.13
N LEU A 26 22.50 -19.19 21.38
CA LEU A 26 21.45 -18.19 21.23
C LEU A 26 20.28 -18.92 20.61
N GLY A 27 19.33 -19.30 21.45
CA GLY A 27 18.04 -19.79 20.99
C GLY A 27 17.39 -18.75 20.07
N PRO A 28 16.61 -19.17 19.09
CA PRO A 28 15.94 -18.24 18.19
C PRO A 28 15.10 -17.29 19.05
N LEU A 29 15.40 -16.00 18.95
CA LEU A 29 14.54 -14.96 19.48
C LEU A 29 13.17 -15.09 18.79
N ARG A 30 12.29 -15.88 19.39
CA ARG A 30 10.86 -15.89 19.11
C ARG A 30 10.29 -14.57 19.62
N VAL A 31 10.52 -13.51 18.88
CA VAL A 31 9.76 -12.27 19.03
C VAL A 31 8.70 -12.30 17.94
N TRP A 32 7.65 -13.08 18.15
CA TRP A 32 6.37 -12.85 17.52
C TRP A 32 5.57 -11.98 18.48
N PRO A 33 5.42 -10.70 18.23
CA PRO A 33 4.45 -9.93 18.99
C PRO A 33 3.06 -10.46 18.64
N SER A 34 2.27 -10.73 19.67
CA SER A 34 0.85 -11.05 19.56
C SER A 34 0.17 -10.07 18.59
N GLY A 35 -0.83 -10.53 17.84
CA GLY A 35 -1.55 -9.81 16.80
C GLY A 35 -2.08 -8.40 17.15
N ARG A 36 -1.92 -7.97 18.40
CA ARG A 36 -2.15 -6.60 18.88
C ARG A 36 -1.09 -5.60 18.39
N ALA A 37 0.12 -6.06 18.08
CA ALA A 37 1.22 -5.21 17.65
C ALA A 37 1.08 -4.73 16.20
N ALA A 38 0.36 -5.43 15.39
CA ALA A 38 0.37 -5.28 13.95
C ALA A 38 -0.43 -4.10 13.39
N MET A 39 -1.34 -3.57 14.14
CA MET A 39 -2.26 -2.53 13.64
C MET A 39 -2.16 -1.17 14.31
N ALA A 40 -1.58 -1.09 15.48
CA ALA A 40 -1.25 0.16 16.08
C ALA A 40 -0.36 1.00 15.15
N MET A 41 0.15 0.54 14.01
CA MET A 41 0.96 1.34 13.09
C MET A 41 0.19 2.01 11.96
N ILE A 42 -0.86 1.42 11.44
CA ILE A 42 -1.81 2.22 10.65
C ILE A 42 -2.32 3.35 11.53
N ALA A 43 -2.55 3.06 12.82
CA ALA A 43 -2.84 4.05 13.81
C ALA A 43 -1.66 4.95 14.18
N GLY A 44 -0.46 4.44 14.26
CA GLY A 44 0.71 5.27 14.56
C GLY A 44 1.05 6.22 13.44
N VAL A 45 0.94 5.81 12.18
CA VAL A 45 1.05 6.72 11.03
C VAL A 45 -0.18 7.65 10.98
N ALA A 46 -1.38 7.15 11.22
CA ALA A 46 -2.55 8.02 11.37
C ALA A 46 -2.49 8.89 12.63
N LEU A 47 -1.94 8.42 13.77
CA LEU A 47 -1.70 9.22 14.97
C LEU A 47 -0.52 10.19 14.83
N LEU A 48 0.50 9.82 14.09
CA LEU A 48 1.59 10.73 13.73
C LEU A 48 1.02 11.93 12.99
N PHE A 49 0.15 11.67 12.05
CA PHE A 49 -0.57 12.69 11.29
C PHE A 49 -1.63 13.42 12.14
N ALA A 50 -2.09 12.80 13.23
CA ALA A 50 -3.06 13.31 14.18
C ALA A 50 -2.54 14.42 15.06
N GLY A 51 -1.44 14.19 15.67
CA GLY A 51 -0.88 15.18 16.57
C GLY A 51 -0.52 16.46 15.84
N LEU A 52 -0.12 16.40 14.54
CA LEU A 52 0.15 17.61 13.74
C LEU A 52 -1.08 18.47 13.55
N ALA A 53 -2.21 17.84 13.23
CA ALA A 53 -3.44 18.59 13.10
C ALA A 53 -3.92 19.11 14.46
N VAL A 54 -3.75 18.34 15.57
CA VAL A 54 -4.07 18.82 16.94
C VAL A 54 -3.24 20.03 17.29
N PHE A 55 -1.94 20.00 17.07
CA PHE A 55 -1.06 21.13 17.39
C PHE A 55 -1.36 22.37 16.53
N ARG A 56 -1.65 22.21 15.24
CA ARG A 56 -2.06 23.34 14.39
C ARG A 56 -3.45 23.86 14.72
N VAL A 57 -4.38 22.98 15.04
CA VAL A 57 -5.70 23.40 15.52
C VAL A 57 -5.57 24.06 16.90
N TRP A 58 -4.75 23.50 17.79
CA TRP A 58 -4.45 24.11 19.09
C TRP A 58 -3.74 25.45 18.95
N SER A 59 -2.70 25.57 18.11
CA SER A 59 -1.99 26.82 17.88
C SER A 59 -2.85 27.86 17.15
N ALA A 60 -3.67 27.44 16.18
CA ALA A 60 -4.61 28.30 15.49
C ALA A 60 -5.77 28.74 16.39
N ILE A 61 -6.30 27.84 17.22
CA ILE A 61 -7.36 28.17 18.20
C ILE A 61 -6.79 29.07 19.31
N HIS A 62 -5.58 28.83 19.79
CA HIS A 62 -4.91 29.69 20.79
C HIS A 62 -4.57 31.06 20.22
N ALA A 63 -4.26 31.16 18.93
CA ALA A 63 -4.04 32.44 18.26
C ALA A 63 -5.36 33.23 18.06
N ILE A 64 -6.47 32.54 17.87
CA ILE A 64 -7.80 33.14 17.60
C ILE A 64 -8.64 33.28 18.88
N ALA A 65 -8.51 32.33 19.84
CA ALA A 65 -9.26 32.29 21.08
C ALA A 65 -8.37 31.84 22.26
N PRO A 66 -7.61 32.74 22.86
CA PRO A 66 -6.66 32.39 23.96
C PRO A 66 -7.34 31.84 25.22
N ARG A 67 -8.66 31.83 25.32
CA ARG A 67 -9.43 31.36 26.47
C ARG A 67 -10.20 30.06 26.24
N ALA A 68 -10.07 29.40 25.06
CA ALA A 68 -10.70 28.11 24.80
C ALA A 68 -10.09 27.03 25.70
N GLN A 69 -10.92 26.28 26.41
CA GLN A 69 -10.49 25.17 27.25
C GLN A 69 -10.45 23.86 26.45
N PRO A 70 -9.57 22.91 26.80
CA PRO A 70 -9.52 21.59 26.14
C PRO A 70 -10.83 20.82 26.20
N ALA A 71 -11.68 21.08 27.21
CA ALA A 71 -13.02 20.48 27.35
C ALA A 71 -13.97 20.86 26.23
N ASP A 72 -13.85 22.07 25.68
CA ASP A 72 -14.71 22.55 24.57
C ASP A 72 -14.43 21.78 23.28
N LEU A 73 -13.18 21.38 23.08
CA LEU A 73 -12.76 20.54 21.95
C LEU A 73 -13.29 19.12 22.08
N ILE A 74 -13.33 18.56 23.29
CA ILE A 74 -13.84 17.21 23.56
C ILE A 74 -15.33 17.12 23.27
N THR A 75 -16.09 18.14 23.62
CA THR A 75 -17.55 18.20 23.42
C THR A 75 -17.90 18.30 21.92
N LEU A 76 -17.16 19.13 21.16
CA LEU A 76 -17.30 19.23 19.69
C LEU A 76 -16.96 17.92 18.98
N VAL A 77 -15.99 17.19 19.49
CA VAL A 77 -15.52 15.90 18.96
C VAL A 77 -16.55 14.80 19.13
N HIS A 78 -17.20 14.71 20.30
CA HIS A 78 -18.23 13.69 20.56
C HIS A 78 -19.52 13.95 19.75
N ALA A 79 -19.90 15.21 19.55
CA ALA A 79 -21.09 15.58 18.77
C ALA A 79 -20.96 15.24 17.27
N GLN A 80 -19.72 15.21 16.71
CA GLN A 80 -19.49 14.84 15.31
C GLN A 80 -19.31 13.34 15.06
N SER A 81 -19.12 12.53 16.11
CA SER A 81 -18.82 11.10 15.95
C SER A 81 -20.02 10.25 15.55
N ASP A 82 -21.25 10.69 15.82
CA ASP A 82 -22.49 9.97 15.51
C ASP A 82 -23.22 10.53 14.27
N GLU A 83 -22.71 11.57 13.65
CA GLU A 83 -23.29 12.14 12.44
C GLU A 83 -23.12 11.17 11.26
N PRO A 84 -24.19 10.86 10.48
CA PRO A 84 -24.09 9.97 9.32
C PRO A 84 -22.97 10.37 8.36
N GLY A 85 -22.12 9.40 8.03
CA GLY A 85 -20.93 9.60 7.17
C GLY A 85 -19.68 10.07 7.91
N SER A 86 -19.75 10.44 9.20
CA SER A 86 -18.55 10.69 10.02
C SER A 86 -17.74 9.41 10.23
N LEU A 87 -16.46 9.54 10.61
CA LEU A 87 -15.61 8.38 10.87
C LEU A 87 -16.17 7.49 11.98
N GLY A 88 -16.62 8.08 13.09
CA GLY A 88 -17.23 7.33 14.20
C GLY A 88 -18.48 6.58 13.77
N TRP A 89 -19.34 7.23 12.99
CA TRP A 89 -20.53 6.60 12.43
C TRP A 89 -20.16 5.43 11.50
N LYS A 90 -19.17 5.61 10.61
CA LYS A 90 -18.69 4.55 9.71
C LYS A 90 -18.14 3.35 10.46
N ILE A 91 -17.38 3.57 11.53
CA ILE A 91 -16.86 2.50 12.40
C ILE A 91 -18.00 1.74 13.05
N LYS A 92 -18.97 2.44 13.61
CA LYS A 92 -20.13 1.86 14.33
C LYS A 92 -21.06 1.06 13.41
N HIS A 93 -21.19 1.45 12.14
CA HIS A 93 -22.09 0.83 11.15
C HIS A 93 -21.36 -0.05 10.15
N ASP A 94 -20.13 -0.45 10.44
CA ASP A 94 -19.28 -1.28 9.55
C ASP A 94 -19.18 -0.73 8.11
N GLN A 95 -19.13 0.58 7.98
CA GLN A 95 -18.97 1.20 6.67
C GLN A 95 -17.49 1.26 6.28
N ARG A 96 -17.22 1.01 5.00
CA ARG A 96 -15.87 1.06 4.45
C ARG A 96 -15.27 2.46 4.63
N ILE A 97 -14.00 2.50 5.03
CA ILE A 97 -13.20 3.71 5.21
C ILE A 97 -12.02 3.63 4.26
N ASN A 98 -11.91 4.59 3.34
CA ASN A 98 -10.84 4.66 2.36
C ASN A 98 -9.93 5.85 2.66
N ILE A 99 -8.64 5.58 2.85
CA ILE A 99 -7.61 6.57 3.15
C ILE A 99 -6.59 6.57 2.02
N LEU A 100 -6.41 7.70 1.34
CA LEU A 100 -5.42 7.88 0.30
C LEU A 100 -4.08 8.32 0.90
N LEU A 101 -3.04 7.56 0.64
CA LEU A 101 -1.67 7.85 1.05
C LEU A 101 -0.88 8.33 -0.18
N LEU A 102 -0.28 9.50 -0.08
CA LEU A 102 0.47 10.16 -1.16
C LEU A 102 1.90 10.42 -0.70
N GLY A 103 2.89 9.91 -1.46
CA GLY A 103 4.30 10.20 -1.26
C GLY A 103 4.84 11.09 -2.37
N TYR A 104 5.50 12.19 -2.03
CA TYR A 104 6.04 13.16 -3.00
C TYR A 104 7.41 13.69 -2.56
N GLY A 105 8.15 14.36 -3.47
CA GLY A 105 9.50 14.85 -3.20
C GLY A 105 9.55 15.95 -2.14
N GLY A 106 8.62 16.88 -2.19
CA GLY A 106 8.63 18.08 -1.37
C GLY A 106 9.39 19.25 -2.01
N PRO A 107 9.34 20.44 -1.41
CA PRO A 107 10.05 21.62 -1.89
C PRO A 107 11.56 21.35 -2.09
N GLY A 108 12.12 21.83 -3.18
CA GLY A 108 13.53 21.62 -3.55
C GLY A 108 13.77 20.42 -4.50
N HIS A 109 12.81 19.54 -4.67
CA HIS A 109 12.91 18.44 -5.65
C HIS A 109 12.28 18.79 -6.99
N ASP A 110 12.87 18.26 -8.06
CA ASP A 110 12.24 18.28 -9.38
C ASP A 110 10.88 17.60 -9.34
N GLY A 111 9.83 18.30 -9.79
CA GLY A 111 8.47 17.79 -9.65
C GLY A 111 7.98 17.72 -8.21
N ALA A 112 8.37 18.67 -7.37
CA ALA A 112 8.17 18.75 -5.92
C ALA A 112 6.85 18.18 -5.39
N TYR A 113 5.76 18.39 -6.11
CA TYR A 113 4.41 17.95 -5.73
C TYR A 113 3.85 16.81 -6.60
N LEU A 114 4.67 16.22 -7.49
CA LEU A 114 4.28 14.99 -8.17
C LEU A 114 4.32 13.83 -7.21
N THR A 115 3.23 13.06 -7.13
CA THR A 115 3.12 11.95 -6.21
C THR A 115 3.71 10.67 -6.83
N ASP A 116 4.87 10.27 -6.38
CA ASP A 116 5.55 9.06 -6.84
C ASP A 116 5.05 7.77 -6.17
N SER A 117 4.35 7.92 -5.06
CA SER A 117 3.63 6.84 -4.36
C SER A 117 2.17 7.23 -4.19
N ILE A 118 1.27 6.37 -4.65
CA ILE A 118 -0.18 6.55 -4.56
C ILE A 118 -0.78 5.23 -4.09
N MET A 119 -1.30 5.21 -2.87
CA MET A 119 -1.82 3.99 -2.25
C MET A 119 -3.14 4.30 -1.56
N VAL A 120 -4.13 3.45 -1.72
CA VAL A 120 -5.38 3.50 -0.96
C VAL A 120 -5.36 2.41 0.10
N LEU A 121 -5.55 2.81 1.34
CA LEU A 121 -5.85 1.90 2.44
C LEU A 121 -7.36 1.86 2.62
N SER A 122 -7.96 0.74 2.30
CA SER A 122 -9.39 0.49 2.42
C SER A 122 -9.65 -0.43 3.60
N ILE A 123 -10.42 0.05 4.59
CA ILE A 123 -10.66 -0.63 5.86
C ILE A 123 -12.15 -0.94 6.01
N ARG A 124 -12.47 -2.16 6.43
CA ARG A 124 -13.81 -2.54 6.88
C ARG A 124 -13.75 -2.90 8.37
N PRO A 125 -14.30 -2.04 9.23
CA PRO A 125 -14.13 -2.16 10.69
C PRO A 125 -14.68 -3.44 11.29
N GLY A 126 -15.91 -3.83 10.93
CA GLY A 126 -16.62 -4.96 11.55
C GLY A 126 -16.03 -6.32 11.18
N THR A 127 -15.51 -6.48 9.94
CA THR A 127 -14.86 -7.72 9.49
C THR A 127 -13.38 -7.77 9.81
N HIS A 128 -12.80 -6.67 10.31
CA HIS A 128 -11.36 -6.51 10.52
C HIS A 128 -10.54 -6.79 9.25
N GLU A 129 -11.03 -6.34 8.09
CA GLU A 129 -10.35 -6.48 6.80
C GLU A 129 -9.74 -5.17 6.37
N ALA A 130 -8.50 -5.23 5.92
CA ALA A 130 -7.85 -4.09 5.30
C ALA A 130 -7.27 -4.49 3.93
N THR A 131 -7.35 -3.57 2.97
CA THR A 131 -6.75 -3.75 1.66
C THR A 131 -5.87 -2.55 1.34
N MET A 132 -4.61 -2.79 1.00
CA MET A 132 -3.71 -1.79 0.44
C MET A 132 -3.70 -1.91 -1.08
N VAL A 133 -4.18 -0.88 -1.77
CA VAL A 133 -4.25 -0.81 -3.24
C VAL A 133 -3.24 0.21 -3.73
N SER A 134 -2.17 -0.23 -4.37
CA SER A 134 -1.19 0.66 -5.02
C SER A 134 -1.63 0.98 -6.43
N LEU A 135 -1.65 2.27 -6.76
CA LEU A 135 -1.96 2.79 -8.09
C LEU A 135 -0.68 3.33 -8.75
N PRO A 136 -0.41 3.02 -10.02
CA PRO A 136 0.78 3.52 -10.68
C PRO A 136 0.66 5.01 -10.98
N ARG A 137 1.73 5.74 -10.73
CA ARG A 137 1.83 7.18 -10.91
C ARG A 137 1.59 7.64 -12.35
N ASP A 138 1.95 6.80 -13.33
CA ASP A 138 1.85 7.08 -14.75
C ASP A 138 0.49 6.71 -15.37
N LEU A 139 -0.51 6.33 -14.54
CA LEU A 139 -1.86 6.05 -15.00
C LEU A 139 -2.48 7.30 -15.62
N TRP A 140 -2.94 7.19 -16.88
CA TRP A 140 -3.55 8.25 -17.64
C TRP A 140 -5.03 8.40 -17.30
N VAL A 141 -5.40 9.50 -16.66
CA VAL A 141 -6.71 9.67 -16.02
C VAL A 141 -7.36 11.01 -16.36
N LYS A 142 -8.68 11.06 -16.14
CA LYS A 142 -9.45 12.32 -16.13
C LYS A 142 -9.30 12.97 -14.76
N ILE A 143 -8.73 14.17 -14.71
CA ILE A 143 -8.55 14.96 -13.48
C ILE A 143 -9.62 16.08 -13.49
N PRO A 144 -10.53 16.14 -12.50
CA PRO A 144 -11.62 17.12 -12.45
C PRO A 144 -11.14 18.51 -11.97
N ALA A 145 -10.10 19.02 -12.63
CA ALA A 145 -9.37 20.21 -12.17
C ALA A 145 -9.94 21.53 -12.67
N LEU A 146 -10.64 21.53 -13.81
CA LEU A 146 -11.01 22.76 -14.51
C LEU A 146 -12.42 23.26 -14.13
N PRO A 147 -12.69 24.59 -14.26
CA PRO A 147 -14.01 25.14 -14.06
C PRO A 147 -15.08 24.51 -14.97
N ASN A 148 -16.36 24.68 -14.63
CA ASN A 148 -17.52 24.19 -15.40
C ASN A 148 -17.50 22.65 -15.60
N ASN A 149 -17.04 21.90 -14.61
CA ASN A 149 -16.93 20.44 -14.64
C ASN A 149 -16.08 19.88 -15.79
N ARG A 150 -15.22 20.70 -16.38
CA ARG A 150 -14.28 20.23 -17.38
C ARG A 150 -13.16 19.45 -16.72
N VAL A 151 -12.70 18.43 -17.44
CA VAL A 151 -11.60 17.58 -16.98
C VAL A 151 -10.31 17.87 -17.73
N MET A 152 -9.19 17.66 -17.07
CA MET A 152 -7.86 17.65 -17.67
C MET A 152 -7.42 16.20 -17.79
N MET A 153 -6.90 15.80 -18.94
CA MET A 153 -6.24 14.50 -19.09
C MET A 153 -4.80 14.62 -18.60
N GLY A 154 -4.39 13.74 -17.72
CA GLY A 154 -3.04 13.77 -17.15
C GLY A 154 -2.62 12.46 -16.50
N LYS A 155 -1.35 12.36 -16.13
CA LYS A 155 -0.89 11.27 -15.27
C LYS A 155 -1.45 11.43 -13.86
N LEU A 156 -1.81 10.34 -13.20
CA LEU A 156 -2.42 10.34 -11.87
C LEU A 156 -1.57 11.13 -10.85
N ASN A 157 -0.24 11.02 -10.95
CA ASN A 157 0.68 11.73 -10.07
C ASN A 157 0.59 13.26 -10.15
N SER A 158 0.06 13.81 -11.24
CA SER A 158 -0.08 15.26 -11.40
C SER A 158 -1.29 15.84 -10.65
N ALA A 159 -2.24 15.01 -10.23
CA ALA A 159 -3.46 15.51 -9.59
C ALA A 159 -3.17 16.33 -8.31
N TYR A 160 -2.27 15.82 -7.45
CA TYR A 160 -1.87 16.53 -6.24
C TYR A 160 -1.13 17.84 -6.55
N ALA A 161 -0.22 17.80 -7.52
CA ALA A 161 0.53 18.99 -7.95
C ALA A 161 -0.40 20.09 -8.52
N ILE A 162 -1.38 19.70 -9.34
CA ILE A 162 -2.36 20.62 -9.94
C ILE A 162 -3.16 21.38 -8.87
N GLY A 163 -3.59 20.72 -7.81
CA GLY A 163 -4.32 21.36 -6.71
C GLY A 163 -3.43 22.08 -5.70
N THR A 164 -2.12 21.83 -5.69
CA THR A 164 -1.17 22.43 -4.74
C THR A 164 -0.43 23.62 -5.32
N ASP A 165 0.08 23.50 -6.56
CA ASP A 165 0.95 24.49 -7.20
C ASP A 165 0.14 25.50 -8.02
N ARG A 166 -0.34 26.53 -7.33
CA ARG A 166 -1.14 27.61 -7.94
C ARG A 166 -0.37 28.45 -8.93
N ARG A 167 0.97 28.47 -8.87
CA ARG A 167 1.81 29.23 -9.79
C ARG A 167 1.79 28.60 -11.18
N ASN A 168 1.96 27.28 -11.24
CA ASN A 168 1.97 26.55 -12.50
C ASN A 168 0.54 26.18 -12.98
N TYR A 169 -0.44 26.13 -12.07
CA TYR A 169 -1.83 25.79 -12.38
C TYR A 169 -2.84 26.86 -11.93
N PRO A 170 -2.76 28.10 -12.47
CA PRO A 170 -3.60 29.23 -12.02
C PRO A 170 -5.09 29.04 -12.34
N ASN A 171 -5.43 28.28 -13.38
CA ASN A 171 -6.79 28.08 -13.90
C ASN A 171 -7.55 26.91 -13.25
N VAL A 172 -7.05 26.37 -12.16
CA VAL A 172 -7.76 25.34 -11.38
C VAL A 172 -9.04 25.95 -10.79
N ARG A 173 -10.13 25.16 -10.75
CA ARG A 173 -11.40 25.59 -10.16
C ARG A 173 -11.24 25.98 -8.68
N SER A 174 -12.12 26.87 -8.21
CA SER A 174 -12.05 27.47 -6.87
C SER A 174 -12.03 26.45 -5.73
N ASP A 175 -12.77 25.36 -5.87
CA ASP A 175 -12.90 24.31 -4.87
C ASP A 175 -11.54 23.66 -4.51
N TRP A 176 -10.62 23.63 -5.48
CA TRP A 176 -9.28 23.10 -5.29
C TRP A 176 -8.24 24.17 -4.89
N LYS A 177 -8.66 25.44 -4.75
CA LYS A 177 -7.77 26.54 -4.34
C LYS A 177 -7.73 26.72 -2.81
N THR A 178 -7.87 25.65 -2.07
CA THR A 178 -7.81 25.59 -0.60
C THR A 178 -6.44 25.16 -0.11
N ALA A 179 -6.21 25.18 1.18
CA ALA A 179 -4.99 24.65 1.80
C ALA A 179 -4.85 23.12 1.60
N THR A 180 -5.97 22.42 1.46
CA THR A 180 -6.06 20.97 1.25
C THR A 180 -6.28 20.59 -0.22
N GLY A 181 -6.44 21.55 -1.11
CA GLY A 181 -6.91 21.36 -2.48
C GLY A 181 -6.13 20.35 -3.32
N GLY A 182 -4.82 20.22 -3.11
CA GLY A 182 -4.02 19.20 -3.78
C GLY A 182 -4.44 17.77 -3.41
N GLY A 183 -4.57 17.52 -2.12
CA GLY A 183 -5.01 16.21 -1.63
C GLY A 183 -6.46 15.92 -1.97
N ASP A 184 -7.33 16.92 -1.90
CA ASP A 184 -8.75 16.78 -2.23
C ASP A 184 -8.94 16.48 -3.73
N LEU A 185 -8.19 17.13 -4.62
CA LEU A 185 -8.20 16.84 -6.05
C LEU A 185 -7.65 15.46 -6.37
N ALA A 186 -6.56 15.05 -5.71
CA ALA A 186 -6.02 13.71 -5.84
C ALA A 186 -7.02 12.65 -5.35
N ALA A 187 -7.69 12.89 -4.21
CA ALA A 187 -8.73 12.02 -3.67
C ALA A 187 -9.92 11.89 -4.64
N ALA A 188 -10.40 12.99 -5.19
CA ALA A 188 -11.48 12.99 -6.18
C ALA A 188 -11.09 12.23 -7.46
N THR A 189 -9.83 12.36 -7.91
CA THR A 189 -9.32 11.66 -9.08
C THR A 189 -9.21 10.15 -8.81
N VAL A 190 -8.62 9.76 -7.67
CA VAL A 190 -8.49 8.37 -7.27
C VAL A 190 -9.85 7.71 -7.05
N SER A 191 -10.82 8.44 -6.47
CA SER A 191 -12.19 7.93 -6.27
C SER A 191 -12.84 7.48 -7.59
N GLN A 192 -12.60 8.20 -8.70
CA GLN A 192 -13.10 7.78 -10.02
C GLN A 192 -12.42 6.50 -10.50
N VAL A 193 -11.11 6.36 -10.25
CA VAL A 193 -10.35 5.18 -10.69
C VAL A 193 -10.77 3.92 -9.93
N ILE A 194 -10.98 4.02 -8.60
CA ILE A 194 -11.32 2.85 -7.78
C ILE A 194 -12.82 2.60 -7.62
N GLY A 195 -13.68 3.53 -8.09
CA GLY A 195 -15.14 3.42 -7.98
C GLY A 195 -15.68 3.55 -6.55
N GLN A 196 -14.90 4.10 -5.64
CA GLN A 196 -15.26 4.26 -4.24
C GLN A 196 -14.80 5.62 -3.72
N PRO A 197 -15.57 6.27 -2.84
CA PRO A 197 -15.16 7.55 -2.28
C PRO A 197 -13.90 7.39 -1.45
N ILE A 198 -12.98 8.35 -1.56
CA ILE A 198 -11.87 8.53 -0.62
C ILE A 198 -12.37 9.44 0.50
N ASP A 199 -12.35 8.94 1.74
CA ASP A 199 -12.82 9.66 2.92
C ASP A 199 -11.77 10.62 3.46
N TYR A 200 -10.53 10.14 3.49
CA TYR A 200 -9.39 10.87 4.04
C TYR A 200 -8.17 10.71 3.15
N TRP A 201 -7.27 11.67 3.24
CA TRP A 201 -5.98 11.57 2.57
C TRP A 201 -4.86 12.09 3.45
N VAL A 202 -3.66 11.57 3.18
CA VAL A 202 -2.43 11.94 3.85
C VAL A 202 -1.33 12.06 2.80
N GLY A 203 -0.71 13.22 2.72
CA GLY A 203 0.44 13.49 1.87
C GLY A 203 1.71 13.64 2.73
N VAL A 204 2.77 12.92 2.34
CA VAL A 204 4.05 12.87 3.06
C VAL A 204 5.17 13.16 2.08
N ASP A 205 6.03 14.12 2.38
CA ASP A 205 7.23 14.33 1.58
C ASP A 205 8.40 13.44 2.05
N PHE A 206 9.48 13.44 1.28
CA PHE A 206 10.66 12.62 1.57
C PHE A 206 11.30 12.95 2.91
N LYS A 207 11.29 14.23 3.31
CA LYS A 207 11.84 14.64 4.58
C LYS A 207 11.05 14.06 5.75
N ALA A 208 9.73 14.24 5.73
CA ALA A 208 8.87 13.67 6.77
C ALA A 208 8.97 12.14 6.84
N PHE A 209 9.06 11.48 5.69
CA PHE A 209 9.23 10.03 5.66
C PHE A 209 10.50 9.58 6.39
N ARG A 210 11.66 10.20 6.10
CA ARG A 210 12.92 9.89 6.77
C ARG A 210 12.82 10.15 8.26
N ASP A 211 12.37 11.35 8.64
CA ASP A 211 12.28 11.78 10.03
C ASP A 211 11.40 10.84 10.87
N VAL A 212 10.32 10.32 10.28
CA VAL A 212 9.45 9.33 10.93
C VAL A 212 10.16 8.00 11.15
N VAL A 213 10.84 7.47 10.15
CA VAL A 213 11.58 6.21 10.27
C VAL A 213 12.70 6.33 11.29
N ASP A 214 13.45 7.43 11.27
CA ASP A 214 14.55 7.70 12.21
C ASP A 214 14.05 7.86 13.65
N ALA A 215 12.93 8.52 13.83
CA ALA A 215 12.29 8.66 15.14
C ALA A 215 11.84 7.34 15.76
N LEU A 216 11.53 6.35 14.94
CA LEU A 216 11.23 4.98 15.36
C LEU A 216 12.52 4.17 15.68
N GLY A 217 13.70 4.76 15.49
CA GLY A 217 14.97 4.06 15.59
C GLY A 217 15.21 3.11 14.43
N GLY A 218 14.66 3.44 13.27
CA GLY A 218 14.69 2.63 12.06
C GLY A 218 13.68 1.50 12.04
N VAL A 219 13.63 0.79 10.91
CA VAL A 219 12.70 -0.33 10.66
C VAL A 219 13.46 -1.58 10.24
N GLN A 220 12.98 -2.75 10.65
CA GLN A 220 13.47 -4.03 10.15
C GLN A 220 12.65 -4.48 8.96
N LEU A 221 13.32 -4.83 7.87
CA LEU A 221 12.70 -5.26 6.64
C LEU A 221 13.36 -6.56 6.13
N ASN A 222 12.53 -7.52 5.75
CA ASN A 222 13.00 -8.67 4.99
C ASN A 222 12.97 -8.32 3.49
N VAL A 223 14.12 -8.12 2.89
CA VAL A 223 14.30 -7.85 1.46
C VAL A 223 14.14 -9.17 0.70
N PRO A 224 13.08 -9.35 -0.12
CA PRO A 224 12.81 -10.65 -0.76
C PRO A 224 13.85 -11.04 -1.80
N THR A 225 14.39 -10.06 -2.50
CA THR A 225 15.37 -10.23 -3.58
C THR A 225 16.35 -9.07 -3.53
N ALA A 226 17.64 -9.37 -3.68
CA ALA A 226 18.66 -8.33 -3.71
C ALA A 226 18.35 -7.27 -4.78
N LEU A 227 18.61 -6.01 -4.45
CA LEU A 227 18.35 -4.86 -5.29
C LEU A 227 19.65 -4.11 -5.55
N ASP A 228 19.99 -3.89 -6.81
CA ASP A 228 21.15 -3.14 -7.23
C ASP A 228 20.70 -2.01 -8.15
N ASP A 229 20.88 -0.75 -7.72
CA ASP A 229 20.52 0.43 -8.50
C ASP A 229 21.75 1.35 -8.62
N ARG A 230 22.34 1.38 -9.79
CA ARG A 230 23.55 2.17 -10.10
C ARG A 230 23.24 3.59 -10.55
N ARG A 231 21.97 3.90 -10.72
CA ARG A 231 21.49 5.19 -11.23
C ARG A 231 20.43 5.81 -10.32
N TYR A 232 20.60 5.55 -9.02
CA TYR A 232 19.75 6.19 -8.01
C TYR A 232 20.04 7.71 -7.96
N PRO A 233 19.02 8.59 -8.08
CA PRO A 233 19.23 10.03 -8.03
C PRO A 233 19.76 10.47 -6.67
N ARG A 234 20.87 11.21 -6.65
CA ARG A 234 21.52 11.71 -5.43
C ARG A 234 20.78 12.94 -4.87
N GLY A 235 19.69 12.71 -4.15
CA GLY A 235 18.95 13.74 -3.40
C GLY A 235 18.63 14.99 -4.22
N GLU A 236 18.99 16.16 -3.67
CA GLU A 236 18.83 17.49 -4.30
C GLU A 236 20.00 17.86 -5.22
N SER A 237 21.10 17.10 -5.21
CA SER A 237 22.26 17.35 -6.04
C SER A 237 22.13 16.69 -7.41
N THR A 238 22.71 17.33 -8.42
CA THR A 238 22.85 16.71 -9.74
C THR A 238 23.81 15.52 -9.66
N GLY A 239 23.32 14.32 -10.02
CA GLY A 239 24.16 13.12 -10.09
C GLY A 239 23.40 11.87 -9.71
N MET A 240 24.05 10.76 -9.96
CA MET A 240 23.57 9.41 -9.62
C MET A 240 24.49 8.78 -8.60
N MET A 241 23.95 7.90 -7.78
CA MET A 241 24.72 7.09 -6.83
C MET A 241 24.33 5.62 -6.97
N HIS A 242 25.22 4.75 -6.54
CA HIS A 242 24.96 3.32 -6.48
C HIS A 242 24.35 3.00 -5.11
N VAL A 243 23.19 2.39 -5.10
CA VAL A 243 22.57 1.82 -3.89
C VAL A 243 22.40 0.33 -4.08
N HIS A 244 22.72 -0.42 -3.02
CA HIS A 244 22.66 -1.87 -3.02
C HIS A 244 21.99 -2.35 -1.74
N PHE A 245 21.14 -3.39 -1.88
CA PHE A 245 20.45 -4.07 -0.79
C PHE A 245 20.57 -5.58 -0.99
N ASP A 246 21.16 -6.28 -0.03
CA ASP A 246 21.17 -7.74 -0.03
C ASP A 246 19.77 -8.29 0.21
N SER A 247 19.53 -9.54 -0.14
CA SER A 247 18.32 -10.25 0.28
C SER A 247 18.39 -10.64 1.76
N GLY A 248 17.22 -10.78 2.41
CA GLY A 248 17.12 -11.17 3.82
C GLY A 248 16.79 -10.00 4.75
N TRP A 249 16.87 -10.26 6.06
CA TRP A 249 16.52 -9.28 7.08
C TRP A 249 17.59 -8.22 7.24
N GLN A 250 17.19 -6.95 7.12
CA GLN A 250 18.07 -5.79 7.25
C GLN A 250 17.41 -4.71 8.12
N GLN A 251 18.26 -3.91 8.78
CA GLN A 251 17.83 -2.72 9.52
C GLN A 251 18.00 -1.50 8.63
N PHE A 252 16.94 -0.72 8.45
CA PHE A 252 16.93 0.51 7.65
C PHE A 252 16.70 1.71 8.56
N ASP A 253 17.53 2.74 8.40
CA ASP A 253 17.23 4.10 8.84
C ASP A 253 16.32 4.80 7.82
N GLY A 254 16.00 6.08 8.04
CA GLY A 254 15.11 6.84 7.18
C GLY A 254 15.64 7.00 5.76
N GLU A 255 16.95 7.22 5.59
CA GLU A 255 17.56 7.37 4.26
C GLU A 255 17.55 6.05 3.51
N ARG A 256 18.00 4.95 4.13
CA ARG A 256 17.99 3.61 3.51
C ARG A 256 16.58 3.14 3.16
N ALA A 257 15.60 3.45 4.01
CA ALA A 257 14.19 3.14 3.73
C ALA A 257 13.68 3.93 2.52
N LEU A 258 14.06 5.20 2.40
CA LEU A 258 13.69 6.04 1.26
C LEU A 258 14.37 5.58 -0.03
N GLU A 259 15.67 5.24 0.01
CA GLU A 259 16.42 4.67 -1.12
C GLU A 259 15.73 3.41 -1.64
N TYR A 260 15.37 2.48 -0.75
CA TYR A 260 14.70 1.23 -1.10
C TYR A 260 13.30 1.47 -1.71
N ALA A 261 12.54 2.45 -1.17
CA ALA A 261 11.23 2.82 -1.68
C ALA A 261 11.26 3.47 -3.07
N ARG A 262 12.36 4.15 -3.42
CA ARG A 262 12.48 4.95 -4.64
C ARG A 262 13.24 4.27 -5.76
N SER A 263 14.12 3.32 -5.45
CA SER A 263 14.99 2.64 -6.42
C SER A 263 14.21 2.02 -7.59
N ARG A 264 14.75 2.09 -8.82
CA ARG A 264 14.03 1.71 -10.05
C ARG A 264 14.86 0.93 -11.07
N GLU A 265 16.18 1.11 -11.10
CA GLU A 265 16.99 0.71 -12.26
C GLU A 265 16.95 -0.79 -12.57
N SER A 266 16.94 -1.63 -11.56
CA SER A 266 16.94 -3.10 -11.73
C SER A 266 15.55 -3.73 -11.73
N THR A 267 14.47 -2.91 -11.66
CA THR A 267 13.13 -3.42 -11.42
C THR A 267 12.06 -2.54 -12.08
N SER A 268 10.84 -3.06 -12.17
CA SER A 268 9.68 -2.34 -12.68
C SER A 268 9.12 -1.33 -11.66
N ASP A 269 8.28 -0.38 -12.13
CA ASP A 269 7.48 0.48 -11.26
C ASP A 269 6.55 -0.32 -10.33
N PHE A 270 6.19 -1.53 -10.72
CA PHE A 270 5.35 -2.44 -9.93
C PHE A 270 6.12 -3.07 -8.77
N ASP A 271 7.41 -3.39 -8.97
CA ASP A 271 8.28 -3.86 -7.89
C ASP A 271 8.53 -2.73 -6.89
N ARG A 272 8.61 -1.47 -7.34
CA ARG A 272 8.66 -0.30 -6.47
C ARG A 272 7.40 -0.23 -5.59
N SER A 273 6.22 -0.39 -6.15
CA SER A 273 4.97 -0.40 -5.37
C SER A 273 4.95 -1.50 -4.30
N ARG A 274 5.45 -2.70 -4.62
CA ARG A 274 5.60 -3.79 -3.65
C ARG A 274 6.58 -3.44 -2.53
N ARG A 275 7.74 -2.81 -2.86
CA ARG A 275 8.71 -2.34 -1.85
C ARG A 275 8.09 -1.28 -0.93
N GLN A 276 7.33 -0.33 -1.47
CA GLN A 276 6.62 0.67 -0.68
C GLN A 276 5.62 0.02 0.29
N GLN A 277 4.89 -0.99 -0.15
CA GLN A 277 3.99 -1.76 0.74
C GLN A 277 4.76 -2.49 1.83
N LEU A 278 5.92 -3.09 1.53
CA LEU A 278 6.77 -3.76 2.53
C LEU A 278 7.27 -2.78 3.59
N ILE A 279 7.74 -1.61 3.17
CA ILE A 279 8.18 -0.55 4.10
C ILE A 279 7.01 -0.10 4.97
N MET A 280 5.83 0.13 4.41
CA MET A 280 4.64 0.49 5.19
C MET A 280 4.33 -0.54 6.27
N LEU A 281 4.45 -1.83 5.97
CA LEU A 281 4.28 -2.89 6.96
C LEU A 281 5.39 -2.87 8.02
N ALA A 282 6.66 -2.67 7.63
CA ALA A 282 7.77 -2.59 8.56
C ALA A 282 7.68 -1.38 9.51
N VAL A 283 7.38 -0.19 8.97
CA VAL A 283 7.09 1.02 9.76
C VAL A 283 5.94 0.73 10.72
N ARG A 284 4.85 0.13 10.27
CA ARG A 284 3.73 -0.31 11.07
C ARG A 284 4.19 -1.21 12.24
N GLN A 285 4.88 -2.32 11.99
CA GLN A 285 5.37 -3.24 13.02
C GLN A 285 6.21 -2.51 14.06
N ARG A 286 7.06 -1.58 13.62
CA ARG A 286 7.96 -0.85 14.52
C ARG A 286 7.19 0.10 15.45
N VAL A 287 6.22 0.85 14.93
CA VAL A 287 5.38 1.75 15.75
C VAL A 287 4.73 0.99 16.89
N PHE A 288 4.24 -0.21 16.63
CA PHE A 288 3.51 -1.01 17.64
C PHE A 288 4.40 -1.71 18.64
N SER A 289 5.55 -2.21 18.17
CA SER A 289 6.49 -2.88 19.07
C SER A 289 7.06 -1.94 20.14
N LEU A 290 7.10 -0.64 19.88
CA LEU A 290 7.71 0.35 20.76
C LEU A 290 6.71 1.12 21.63
N ASN A 291 5.39 0.90 21.49
CA ASN A 291 4.39 1.84 22.03
C ASN A 291 4.74 3.30 21.69
N ALA A 292 5.26 3.52 20.47
CA ALA A 292 5.90 4.77 20.07
C ALA A 292 4.93 5.93 19.86
N ILE A 293 3.62 5.71 20.05
CA ILE A 293 2.57 6.70 19.84
C ILE A 293 2.85 8.04 20.53
N PRO A 294 3.20 8.11 21.84
CA PRO A 294 3.48 9.40 22.48
C PRO A 294 4.74 10.09 21.91
N ARG A 295 5.76 9.31 21.55
CA ARG A 295 7.01 9.83 20.98
C ARG A 295 6.81 10.39 19.57
N LEU A 296 5.96 9.76 18.80
CA LEU A 296 5.56 10.25 17.49
C LEU A 296 4.73 11.55 17.60
N LEU A 297 3.85 11.65 18.58
CA LEU A 297 3.09 12.89 18.84
C LEU A 297 4.00 14.08 19.11
N SER A 298 5.14 13.91 19.80
CA SER A 298 6.09 14.99 20.04
C SER A 298 6.85 15.44 18.78
N LEU A 299 7.04 14.54 17.79
CA LEU A 299 7.68 14.86 16.51
C LEU A 299 6.76 15.62 15.54
N LEU A 300 5.49 15.53 15.75
CA LEU A 300 4.48 16.09 14.85
C LEU A 300 4.56 17.62 14.72
N GLY A 301 4.97 18.30 15.79
CA GLY A 301 5.26 19.73 15.74
C GLY A 301 6.39 20.09 14.75
N ALA A 302 7.39 19.22 14.61
CA ALA A 302 8.53 19.43 13.71
C ALA A 302 8.20 19.05 12.25
N LEU A 303 7.21 18.19 12.03
CA LEU A 303 6.85 17.69 10.69
C LEU A 303 5.71 18.46 10.01
N GLN A 304 5.14 19.46 10.64
CA GLN A 304 3.93 20.15 10.19
C GLN A 304 4.01 20.75 8.77
N ASP A 305 5.20 21.08 8.28
CA ASP A 305 5.40 21.63 6.94
C ASP A 305 5.61 20.57 5.86
N ASN A 306 5.90 19.32 6.27
CA ASN A 306 6.28 18.22 5.42
C ASN A 306 5.17 17.15 5.29
N VAL A 307 4.11 17.30 6.09
CA VAL A 307 2.94 16.43 6.06
C VAL A 307 1.67 17.25 5.90
N ARG A 308 0.76 16.79 5.06
CA ARG A 308 -0.53 17.42 4.82
C ARG A 308 -1.65 16.39 4.87
N THR A 309 -2.82 16.77 5.37
CA THR A 309 -3.97 15.87 5.48
C THR A 309 -5.27 16.65 5.70
N ASN A 310 -6.40 16.05 5.38
CA ASN A 310 -7.73 16.52 5.76
C ASN A 310 -8.26 15.85 7.05
N LEU A 311 -7.48 14.95 7.67
CA LEU A 311 -7.84 14.31 8.93
C LEU A 311 -7.81 15.33 10.08
N ARG A 312 -8.82 15.28 10.93
CA ARG A 312 -8.87 16.03 12.21
C ARG A 312 -8.26 15.18 13.33
N PRO A 313 -7.76 15.81 14.40
CA PRO A 313 -7.14 15.11 15.53
C PRO A 313 -7.96 13.96 16.11
N ALA A 314 -9.25 14.20 16.30
CA ALA A 314 -10.16 13.18 16.83
C ALA A 314 -10.33 11.97 15.91
N GLN A 315 -10.42 12.21 14.60
CA GLN A 315 -10.52 11.15 13.60
C GLN A 315 -9.29 10.26 13.59
N MET A 316 -8.18 10.87 13.82
CA MET A 316 -6.92 10.17 13.83
C MET A 316 -6.78 9.29 15.09
N ARG A 317 -7.27 9.75 16.26
CA ARG A 317 -7.36 8.91 17.45
C ARG A 317 -8.29 7.71 17.21
N GLN A 318 -9.46 7.94 16.59
CA GLN A 318 -10.40 6.86 16.24
C GLN A 318 -9.78 5.84 15.29
N LEU A 319 -9.06 6.31 14.27
CA LEU A 319 -8.31 5.42 13.35
C LEU A 319 -7.22 4.65 14.09
N ALA A 320 -6.60 5.26 15.08
CA ALA A 320 -5.61 4.61 15.91
C ALA A 320 -6.19 3.47 16.74
N ASP A 321 -7.26 3.74 17.43
CA ASP A 321 -7.95 2.76 18.26
C ASP A 321 -8.48 1.60 17.37
N LEU A 322 -9.03 1.92 16.19
CA LEU A 322 -9.44 0.93 15.21
C LEU A 322 -8.27 0.10 14.75
N ALA A 323 -7.16 0.73 14.44
CA ALA A 323 -5.99 0.10 13.88
C ALA A 323 -5.37 -0.96 14.82
N GLY A 324 -5.49 -0.85 16.15
CA GLY A 324 -5.07 -1.84 17.14
C GLY A 324 -5.81 -3.19 17.07
N GLN A 325 -6.88 -3.28 16.27
CA GLN A 325 -7.75 -4.45 16.21
C GLN A 325 -7.43 -5.43 15.08
N PHE A 326 -6.60 -5.04 14.10
CA PHE A 326 -6.30 -5.87 12.92
C PHE A 326 -4.97 -6.63 13.04
N LYS A 327 -4.72 -7.64 12.25
CA LYS A 327 -3.49 -8.43 12.17
C LYS A 327 -2.84 -8.27 10.80
N ASP A 328 -1.55 -8.61 10.66
CA ASP A 328 -0.86 -8.55 9.36
C ASP A 328 -1.52 -9.43 8.30
N GLU A 329 -2.02 -10.58 8.73
CA GLU A 329 -2.75 -11.53 7.89
C GLU A 329 -4.10 -10.99 7.40
N ASP A 330 -4.65 -9.96 8.05
CA ASP A 330 -5.90 -9.31 7.67
C ASP A 330 -5.72 -8.30 6.54
N ILE A 331 -4.46 -8.01 6.14
CA ILE A 331 -4.14 -7.00 5.15
C ILE A 331 -3.87 -7.63 3.80
N ARG A 332 -4.80 -7.43 2.88
CA ARG A 332 -4.65 -7.76 1.48
C ARG A 332 -3.82 -6.68 0.77
N ARG A 333 -2.90 -7.09 -0.09
CA ARG A 333 -2.03 -6.18 -0.86
C ARG A 333 -2.29 -6.34 -2.34
N ILE A 334 -2.69 -5.27 -3.01
CA ILE A 334 -3.01 -5.24 -4.44
C ILE A 334 -2.13 -4.18 -5.10
N ALA A 335 -1.45 -4.53 -6.17
CA ALA A 335 -0.85 -3.58 -7.10
C ALA A 335 -1.65 -3.58 -8.40
N ILE A 336 -2.11 -2.43 -8.83
CA ILE A 336 -2.76 -2.26 -10.13
C ILE A 336 -1.67 -2.00 -11.16
N ASP A 337 -1.56 -2.92 -12.13
CA ASP A 337 -0.44 -2.93 -13.07
C ASP A 337 -0.82 -3.54 -14.45
N THR A 338 0.19 -3.72 -15.31
CA THR A 338 0.02 -4.30 -16.65
C THR A 338 -0.19 -5.81 -16.66
N SER A 339 -0.02 -6.48 -15.52
CA SER A 339 -0.37 -7.90 -15.38
C SER A 339 -1.84 -8.12 -15.08
N ASN A 340 -2.61 -7.03 -14.82
CA ASN A 340 -4.01 -7.12 -14.43
C ASN A 340 -4.93 -6.12 -15.16
N PHE A 341 -4.97 -4.86 -14.77
CA PHE A 341 -6.00 -3.91 -15.25
C PHE A 341 -5.49 -2.87 -16.24
N LEU A 342 -4.19 -2.83 -16.54
CA LEU A 342 -3.59 -1.76 -17.32
C LEU A 342 -2.84 -2.29 -18.54
N ARG A 343 -2.60 -1.39 -19.49
CA ARG A 343 -1.67 -1.58 -20.61
C ARG A 343 -0.72 -0.41 -20.74
N SER A 344 0.48 -0.69 -21.20
CA SER A 344 1.45 0.35 -21.57
C SER A 344 1.05 1.04 -22.87
N GLY A 345 1.31 2.34 -22.97
CA GLY A 345 1.02 3.11 -24.18
C GLY A 345 1.71 4.47 -24.16
N TYR A 346 1.39 5.26 -25.15
CA TYR A 346 1.84 6.65 -25.26
C TYR A 346 0.63 7.57 -25.45
N ASN A 347 0.69 8.76 -24.87
CA ASN A 347 -0.33 9.77 -25.10
C ASN A 347 -0.09 10.49 -26.46
N SER A 348 -0.97 11.42 -26.81
CA SER A 348 -0.87 12.21 -28.05
C SER A 348 0.41 13.07 -28.15
N SER A 349 1.09 13.32 -27.05
CA SER A 349 2.36 14.05 -26.98
C SER A 349 3.60 13.14 -26.96
N GLY A 350 3.43 11.83 -27.18
CA GLY A 350 4.52 10.86 -27.19
C GLY A 350 5.08 10.49 -25.81
N GLN A 351 4.41 10.86 -24.72
CA GLN A 351 4.84 10.52 -23.38
C GLN A 351 4.32 9.13 -23.00
N TYR A 352 5.20 8.31 -22.38
CA TYR A 352 4.81 7.02 -21.82
C TYR A 352 3.72 7.19 -20.76
N VAL A 353 2.67 6.41 -20.87
CA VAL A 353 1.53 6.37 -19.93
C VAL A 353 1.05 4.94 -19.73
N LEU A 354 0.36 4.69 -18.64
CA LEU A 354 -0.42 3.49 -18.42
C LEU A 354 -1.89 3.80 -18.66
N GLN A 355 -2.54 2.99 -19.44
CA GLN A 355 -3.95 3.14 -19.80
C GLN A 355 -4.77 2.00 -19.20
N PRO A 356 -5.99 2.24 -18.71
CA PRO A 356 -6.85 1.16 -18.29
C PRO A 356 -7.21 0.25 -19.48
N LEU A 357 -7.29 -1.04 -19.24
CA LEU A 357 -7.84 -2.00 -20.22
C LEU A 357 -9.32 -1.73 -20.43
N ASP A 358 -10.02 -1.38 -19.37
CA ASP A 358 -11.40 -0.93 -19.37
C ASP A 358 -11.47 0.56 -19.08
N PRO A 359 -11.79 1.42 -20.08
CA PRO A 359 -11.86 2.87 -19.89
C PRO A 359 -12.91 3.33 -18.86
N THR A 360 -13.89 2.48 -18.52
CA THR A 360 -14.91 2.75 -17.49
C THR A 360 -14.46 2.34 -16.10
N TYR A 361 -13.37 1.59 -15.98
CA TYR A 361 -12.88 0.97 -14.74
C TYR A 361 -13.87 -0.04 -14.10
N ASP A 362 -14.93 -0.46 -14.79
CA ASP A 362 -15.93 -1.35 -14.21
C ASP A 362 -15.35 -2.68 -13.72
N ALA A 363 -14.34 -3.18 -14.44
CA ALA A 363 -13.62 -4.38 -14.06
C ALA A 363 -12.87 -4.21 -12.73
N LEU A 364 -12.14 -3.10 -12.60
CA LEU A 364 -11.41 -2.76 -11.38
C LEU A 364 -12.37 -2.50 -10.22
N HIS A 365 -13.48 -1.77 -10.46
CA HIS A 365 -14.50 -1.50 -9.45
C HIS A 365 -15.09 -2.78 -8.89
N ARG A 366 -15.48 -3.73 -9.74
CA ARG A 366 -16.01 -5.05 -9.30
C ARG A 366 -14.96 -5.83 -8.51
N TYR A 367 -13.70 -5.82 -8.96
CA TYR A 367 -12.61 -6.52 -8.28
C TYR A 367 -12.36 -5.97 -6.88
N LEU A 368 -12.35 -4.64 -6.72
CA LEU A 368 -12.15 -3.99 -5.43
C LEU A 368 -13.37 -4.10 -4.50
N ALA A 369 -14.57 -4.19 -5.07
CA ALA A 369 -15.80 -4.37 -4.33
C ALA A 369 -16.04 -5.83 -3.91
N ALA A 370 -15.39 -6.80 -4.57
CA ALA A 370 -15.55 -8.21 -4.25
C ALA A 370 -15.15 -8.49 -2.80
N ALA A 371 -15.93 -9.35 -2.15
CA ALA A 371 -15.61 -9.82 -0.81
C ALA A 371 -14.22 -10.49 -0.81
N PRO A 372 -13.45 -10.33 0.25
CA PRO A 372 -12.19 -11.05 0.39
C PRO A 372 -12.42 -12.55 0.36
N VAL A 373 -11.40 -13.27 -0.07
CA VAL A 373 -11.42 -14.72 -0.05
C VAL A 373 -11.46 -15.21 1.40
N ASP A 374 -12.29 -16.20 1.67
CA ASP A 374 -12.41 -16.83 2.99
C ASP A 374 -11.03 -17.23 3.53
N ARG A 375 -10.76 -16.92 4.79
CA ARG A 375 -9.51 -17.25 5.49
C ARG A 375 -9.21 -18.76 5.50
N ALA A 376 -10.24 -19.60 5.57
CA ALA A 376 -10.07 -21.04 5.53
C ALA A 376 -9.51 -21.49 4.17
N LEU A 377 -9.96 -20.88 3.07
CA LEU A 377 -9.42 -21.13 1.73
C LEU A 377 -7.97 -20.66 1.59
N LEU A 378 -7.64 -19.49 2.15
CA LEU A 378 -6.28 -18.97 2.15
C LEU A 378 -5.35 -19.85 2.98
N ALA A 379 -5.80 -20.31 4.15
CA ALA A 379 -5.05 -21.20 5.03
C ALA A 379 -4.81 -22.59 4.43
N ALA A 380 -5.78 -23.12 3.69
CA ALA A 380 -5.68 -24.41 3.02
C ALA A 380 -4.61 -24.42 1.90
N ARG A 381 -4.26 -23.26 1.34
CA ARG A 381 -3.21 -23.09 0.31
C ARG A 381 -3.31 -24.08 -0.86
N VAL A 382 -4.50 -24.56 -1.18
CA VAL A 382 -4.71 -25.53 -2.26
C VAL A 382 -4.21 -24.94 -3.57
N PRO A 383 -3.24 -25.57 -4.27
CA PRO A 383 -2.79 -25.10 -5.56
C PRO A 383 -3.82 -25.46 -6.62
N PHE A 384 -4.09 -24.50 -7.52
CA PHE A 384 -4.90 -24.71 -8.71
C PHE A 384 -4.35 -23.93 -9.90
N GLN A 385 -4.69 -24.35 -11.09
CA GLN A 385 -4.25 -23.69 -12.32
C GLN A 385 -5.43 -23.23 -13.16
N LEU A 386 -5.18 -22.23 -14.00
CA LEU A 386 -6.15 -21.71 -14.95
C LEU A 386 -5.65 -21.94 -16.37
N GLN A 387 -6.52 -22.45 -17.25
CA GLN A 387 -6.26 -22.66 -18.68
C GLN A 387 -7.29 -21.92 -19.51
N ASP A 388 -6.87 -21.41 -20.66
CA ASP A 388 -7.74 -20.72 -21.59
C ASP A 388 -8.33 -21.69 -22.63
N GLY A 389 -9.55 -22.12 -22.42
CA GLY A 389 -10.35 -22.92 -23.34
C GLY A 389 -11.37 -22.10 -24.15
N SER A 390 -11.38 -20.77 -24.02
CA SER A 390 -12.37 -19.90 -24.66
C SER A 390 -12.22 -19.82 -26.19
N GLY A 391 -11.02 -20.07 -26.69
CA GLY A 391 -10.71 -19.90 -28.12
C GLY A 391 -10.59 -18.45 -28.57
N ARG A 392 -10.67 -17.52 -27.68
CA ARG A 392 -10.59 -16.10 -27.99
C ARG A 392 -9.13 -15.61 -27.90
N TYR A 393 -8.64 -14.96 -28.93
CA TYR A 393 -7.38 -14.20 -28.87
C TYR A 393 -7.67 -12.84 -28.23
N TRP A 394 -7.37 -12.73 -26.95
CA TRP A 394 -7.90 -11.64 -26.14
C TRP A 394 -7.11 -10.36 -26.18
N LEU A 395 -5.86 -10.35 -26.63
CA LEU A 395 -5.07 -9.11 -26.51
C LEU A 395 -4.08 -8.94 -27.68
N PRO A 396 -4.29 -7.90 -28.47
CA PRO A 396 -3.19 -7.32 -29.23
C PRO A 396 -2.21 -6.77 -28.18
N TYR A 397 -0.93 -7.10 -28.26
CA TYR A 397 0.17 -6.50 -27.44
C TYR A 397 0.70 -7.29 -26.24
N GLY A 398 0.70 -8.62 -26.25
CA GLY A 398 1.59 -9.38 -25.35
C GLY A 398 1.29 -9.34 -23.84
N ILE A 399 0.08 -8.96 -23.44
CA ILE A 399 -0.31 -8.82 -22.03
C ILE A 399 -0.65 -10.18 -21.36
N GLY A 400 -0.62 -11.28 -22.09
CA GLY A 400 -0.93 -12.60 -21.56
C GLY A 400 -2.32 -13.12 -21.95
N THR A 401 -2.63 -14.34 -21.55
CA THR A 401 -3.94 -14.97 -21.78
C THR A 401 -4.92 -14.59 -20.66
N PRO A 402 -6.24 -14.70 -20.88
CA PRO A 402 -7.24 -14.57 -19.82
C PRO A 402 -6.91 -15.38 -18.57
N ALA A 403 -6.40 -16.60 -18.76
CA ALA A 403 -5.98 -17.48 -17.67
C ALA A 403 -4.80 -16.92 -16.88
N SER A 404 -3.79 -16.34 -17.54
CA SER A 404 -2.63 -15.75 -16.85
C SER A 404 -3.01 -14.50 -16.06
N ILE A 405 -3.88 -13.66 -16.61
CA ILE A 405 -4.40 -12.47 -15.95
C ILE A 405 -5.22 -12.85 -14.71
N MET A 406 -6.15 -13.79 -14.87
CA MET A 406 -6.97 -14.27 -13.76
C MET A 406 -6.12 -14.92 -12.67
N ALA A 407 -5.11 -15.71 -13.03
CA ALA A 407 -4.18 -16.28 -12.07
C ALA A 407 -3.47 -15.20 -11.26
N SER A 408 -2.96 -14.14 -11.92
CA SER A 408 -2.33 -13.00 -11.25
C SER A 408 -3.28 -12.29 -10.28
N LEU A 409 -4.53 -12.07 -10.68
CA LEU A 409 -5.54 -11.45 -9.83
C LEU A 409 -5.87 -12.28 -8.59
N LEU A 410 -5.97 -13.60 -8.76
CA LEU A 410 -6.25 -14.53 -7.65
C LEU A 410 -5.03 -14.68 -6.72
N GLN A 411 -3.80 -14.67 -7.27
CA GLN A 411 -2.58 -14.60 -6.47
C GLN A 411 -2.51 -13.33 -5.62
N ALA A 412 -2.91 -12.19 -6.18
CA ALA A 412 -2.97 -10.93 -5.44
C ALA A 412 -3.99 -10.97 -4.28
N GLN A 413 -4.94 -11.90 -4.32
CA GLN A 413 -5.85 -12.18 -3.20
C GLN A 413 -5.32 -13.23 -2.21
N GLY A 414 -4.09 -13.71 -2.41
CA GLY A 414 -3.44 -14.70 -1.54
C GLY A 414 -3.73 -16.15 -1.90
N LEU A 415 -4.48 -16.43 -2.96
CA LEU A 415 -4.74 -17.78 -3.43
C LEU A 415 -3.54 -18.38 -4.17
N ASN A 416 -3.36 -19.69 -4.09
CA ASN A 416 -2.29 -20.41 -4.78
C ASN A 416 -2.69 -20.74 -6.24
N ALA A 417 -3.09 -19.70 -6.98
CA ALA A 417 -3.45 -19.78 -8.38
C ALA A 417 -2.20 -19.75 -9.27
N ARG A 418 -2.20 -20.49 -10.38
CA ARG A 418 -1.09 -20.50 -11.37
C ARG A 418 -1.67 -20.44 -12.78
N PRO A 419 -0.98 -19.78 -13.73
CA PRO A 419 -1.31 -19.97 -15.14
C PRO A 419 -0.95 -21.41 -15.51
N GLY A 420 -1.89 -22.11 -16.10
CA GLY A 420 -1.68 -23.46 -16.66
C GLY A 420 -1.07 -23.40 -18.07
N PRO A 421 -0.61 -24.54 -18.58
CA PRO A 421 -0.10 -24.62 -19.95
C PRO A 421 -1.18 -24.26 -20.97
N ALA A 422 -0.74 -23.81 -22.15
CA ALA A 422 -1.63 -23.57 -23.26
C ALA A 422 -2.41 -24.85 -23.63
N THR A 423 -3.71 -24.73 -23.86
CA THR A 423 -4.56 -25.85 -24.24
C THR A 423 -5.19 -25.63 -25.60
N ARG A 424 -5.39 -26.73 -26.35
CA ARG A 424 -6.17 -26.75 -27.59
C ARG A 424 -7.65 -27.07 -27.34
N LEU A 425 -8.00 -27.45 -26.11
CA LEU A 425 -9.38 -27.67 -25.72
C LEU A 425 -10.18 -26.38 -25.92
N ARG A 426 -11.37 -26.54 -26.50
CA ARG A 426 -12.32 -25.44 -26.64
C ARG A 426 -13.61 -25.85 -25.98
N VAL A 427 -14.06 -25.07 -25.01
CA VAL A 427 -15.26 -25.34 -24.24
C VAL A 427 -16.19 -24.13 -24.29
N ALA A 428 -17.47 -24.41 -24.45
CA ALA A 428 -18.49 -23.37 -24.47
C ALA A 428 -18.73 -22.82 -23.06
N GLN A 429 -18.70 -23.69 -22.06
CA GLN A 429 -18.92 -23.35 -20.66
C GLN A 429 -17.65 -23.55 -19.84
N THR A 430 -17.38 -22.60 -18.94
CA THR A 430 -16.29 -22.70 -17.99
C THR A 430 -16.42 -23.94 -17.11
N GLN A 431 -15.34 -24.68 -16.92
CA GLN A 431 -15.30 -25.93 -16.20
C GLN A 431 -14.27 -25.86 -15.07
N ILE A 432 -14.62 -26.41 -13.92
CA ILE A 432 -13.70 -26.67 -12.82
C ILE A 432 -13.40 -28.17 -12.81
N LEU A 433 -12.25 -28.54 -13.35
CA LEU A 433 -11.82 -29.93 -13.42
C LEU A 433 -11.25 -30.32 -12.05
N ASP A 434 -11.96 -31.18 -11.32
CA ASP A 434 -11.58 -31.62 -9.97
C ASP A 434 -10.96 -33.02 -10.01
N GLY A 435 -9.64 -33.07 -9.96
CA GLY A 435 -8.85 -34.27 -9.78
C GLY A 435 -8.35 -34.46 -8.33
N SER A 436 -8.93 -33.75 -7.36
CA SER A 436 -8.48 -33.77 -5.96
C SER A 436 -9.01 -34.94 -5.14
N GLY A 437 -9.98 -35.71 -5.71
CA GLY A 437 -10.65 -36.77 -4.95
C GLY A 437 -11.38 -36.26 -3.71
N GLY A 438 -11.82 -35.01 -3.71
CA GLY A 438 -12.54 -34.36 -2.61
C GLY A 438 -11.65 -33.62 -1.60
N SER A 439 -10.32 -33.76 -1.68
CA SER A 439 -9.40 -33.08 -0.73
C SER A 439 -9.39 -31.55 -0.89
N ALA A 440 -9.89 -31.02 -2.01
CA ALA A 440 -9.98 -29.58 -2.30
C ALA A 440 -11.45 -29.09 -2.37
N ALA A 441 -12.41 -29.77 -1.78
CA ALA A 441 -13.84 -29.52 -1.93
C ALA A 441 -14.23 -28.05 -1.68
N ALA A 442 -13.72 -27.42 -0.62
CA ALA A 442 -14.02 -26.02 -0.31
C ALA A 442 -13.47 -25.06 -1.40
N THR A 443 -12.27 -25.33 -1.90
CA THR A 443 -11.66 -24.53 -2.99
C THR A 443 -12.45 -24.71 -4.29
N VAL A 444 -12.84 -25.94 -4.61
CA VAL A 444 -13.66 -26.25 -5.79
C VAL A 444 -15.02 -25.55 -5.75
N ALA A 445 -15.71 -25.61 -4.60
CA ALA A 445 -16.98 -24.91 -4.40
C ALA A 445 -16.85 -23.39 -4.55
N TRP A 446 -15.79 -22.82 -3.98
CA TRP A 446 -15.50 -21.40 -4.12
C TRP A 446 -15.20 -21.02 -5.58
N LEU A 447 -14.36 -21.80 -6.29
CA LEU A 447 -14.06 -21.58 -7.71
C LEU A 447 -15.32 -21.66 -8.57
N GLN A 448 -16.22 -22.62 -8.29
CA GLN A 448 -17.49 -22.74 -8.95
C GLN A 448 -18.36 -21.48 -8.77
N SER A 449 -18.47 -20.99 -7.53
CA SER A 449 -19.21 -19.77 -7.23
C SER A 449 -18.58 -18.53 -7.89
N TYR A 450 -17.26 -18.46 -7.90
CA TYR A 450 -16.52 -17.30 -8.42
C TYR A 450 -16.58 -17.22 -9.96
N PHE A 451 -16.36 -18.34 -10.66
CA PHE A 451 -16.35 -18.39 -12.12
C PHE A 451 -17.74 -18.66 -12.74
N GLY A 452 -18.68 -19.14 -11.96
CA GLY A 452 -20.00 -19.54 -12.47
C GLY A 452 -19.97 -20.80 -13.34
N GLY A 453 -18.88 -21.60 -13.24
CA GLY A 453 -18.67 -22.78 -14.08
C GLY A 453 -19.31 -24.05 -13.53
N VAL A 454 -19.16 -25.15 -14.26
CA VAL A 454 -19.58 -26.49 -13.84
C VAL A 454 -18.40 -27.27 -13.29
N VAL A 455 -18.61 -28.01 -12.19
CA VAL A 455 -17.58 -28.93 -11.66
C VAL A 455 -17.62 -30.22 -12.46
N VAL A 456 -16.47 -30.63 -12.98
CA VAL A 456 -16.28 -31.85 -13.76
C VAL A 456 -15.27 -32.74 -13.05
N PRO A 457 -15.62 -33.94 -12.59
CA PRO A 457 -14.63 -34.86 -12.04
C PRO A 457 -13.55 -35.18 -13.08
N ALA A 458 -12.31 -35.14 -12.65
CA ALA A 458 -11.15 -35.41 -13.48
C ALA A 458 -10.21 -36.41 -12.82
N ALA A 459 -9.40 -37.10 -13.61
CA ALA A 459 -8.30 -37.89 -13.05
C ALA A 459 -7.25 -36.93 -12.45
N ALA A 460 -6.63 -37.36 -11.33
CA ALA A 460 -5.50 -36.63 -10.76
C ALA A 460 -4.39 -36.54 -11.81
N PRO A 461 -3.83 -35.33 -12.07
CA PRO A 461 -2.76 -35.22 -13.04
C PRO A 461 -1.48 -35.89 -12.52
N ALA A 462 -0.66 -36.43 -13.42
CA ALA A 462 0.64 -37.03 -13.07
C ALA A 462 1.61 -36.00 -12.43
N SER A 463 1.43 -34.72 -12.74
CA SER A 463 2.19 -33.61 -12.15
C SER A 463 1.36 -32.31 -12.16
N GLY A 464 1.63 -31.43 -11.21
CA GLY A 464 0.96 -30.13 -11.11
C GLY A 464 -0.28 -30.13 -10.19
N PRO A 465 -1.06 -29.03 -10.17
CA PRO A 465 -2.25 -28.91 -9.35
C PRO A 465 -3.36 -29.90 -9.73
N SER A 466 -4.02 -30.46 -8.74
CA SER A 466 -5.16 -31.39 -8.93
C SER A 466 -6.44 -30.68 -9.36
N VAL A 467 -6.52 -29.35 -9.21
CA VAL A 467 -7.68 -28.57 -9.61
C VAL A 467 -7.29 -27.65 -10.78
N THR A 468 -8.09 -27.69 -11.87
CA THR A 468 -7.88 -26.83 -13.04
C THR A 468 -9.18 -26.10 -13.37
N VAL A 469 -9.10 -24.78 -13.52
CA VAL A 469 -10.17 -23.96 -14.08
C VAL A 469 -9.93 -23.81 -15.58
N LEU A 470 -10.77 -24.42 -16.38
CA LEU A 470 -10.76 -24.29 -17.84
C LEU A 470 -11.78 -23.22 -18.23
N LEU A 471 -11.31 -22.04 -18.61
CA LEU A 471 -12.16 -20.92 -18.99
C LEU A 471 -12.84 -21.19 -20.33
N GLY A 472 -14.16 -21.14 -20.35
CA GLY A 472 -14.98 -21.36 -21.55
C GLY A 472 -15.24 -20.08 -22.35
N SER A 473 -15.92 -20.19 -23.47
CA SER A 473 -16.35 -19.02 -24.25
C SER A 473 -17.46 -18.22 -23.56
N ASP A 474 -18.17 -18.80 -22.57
CA ASP A 474 -19.09 -18.14 -21.66
C ASP A 474 -18.38 -17.28 -20.64
N PHE A 475 -17.10 -17.57 -20.37
CA PHE A 475 -16.26 -16.72 -19.54
C PHE A 475 -16.13 -15.38 -20.24
N THR A 476 -17.12 -14.56 -20.09
CA THR A 476 -16.94 -13.14 -20.25
C THR A 476 -16.17 -12.72 -19.03
N LEU A 477 -14.96 -12.20 -19.25
CA LEU A 477 -14.31 -11.35 -18.29
C LEU A 477 -15.32 -10.25 -17.93
N LYS A 478 -16.30 -10.55 -17.07
CA LYS A 478 -17.16 -9.51 -16.46
C LYS A 478 -16.31 -8.48 -15.74
N THR A 479 -15.01 -8.72 -15.68
CA THR A 479 -13.94 -7.90 -15.12
C THR A 479 -13.05 -7.24 -16.16
N PHE A 480 -13.18 -7.57 -17.46
CA PHE A 480 -12.39 -6.94 -18.53
C PHE A 480 -13.32 -6.62 -19.72
N PRO A 481 -13.12 -5.51 -20.43
CA PRO A 481 -13.96 -5.20 -21.59
C PRO A 481 -13.78 -6.23 -22.68
N ALA A 482 -14.84 -6.47 -23.44
CA ALA A 482 -14.70 -7.11 -24.74
C ALA A 482 -13.78 -6.23 -25.62
N PRO A 483 -13.00 -6.84 -26.51
CA PRO A 483 -12.13 -6.09 -27.44
C PRO A 483 -12.92 -5.13 -28.31
#